data_f311304478b0041e70de1b47d7f2583b
#
_entry.id   f311304478b0041e70de1b47d7f2583b
#
_cell.length_a   1.000
_cell.length_b   1.000
_cell.length_c   1.000
_cell.angle_alpha   90.00
_cell.angle_beta   90.00
_cell.angle_gamma   90.00
#
_symmetry.space_group_name_H-M   'P 1'
#
loop_
_entity.id
_entity.type
_entity.pdbx_description
1 polymer ?
#
loop_
_entity_poly.entity_id
_entity_poly.type
_entity_poly.pdbx_seq_one_letter_code
_entity_poly.pdbx_strand_id
1 'polypeptide(L)'
;MRDLIARAVRAGEIDPVLLVEESLRRIAAATDLNAVVDVYADDALSEATTHSRKGALAGLPVLVKDMARVAGRRTTLGSKLFADAEPDDVDDIVVARLKAAGAIVIGRTNSPEFGAAAVTTNSLHGSTRNPWNPFFSPGGSSGGSAAALAAGLVPLATTSDGGGSTRIPAAFCGLVGYKPTMGAIGRNVLPRWIGFSTQGNCGATVADVLLEASVTLGEAHGDFLSIPRAGVEIEPLRPTKVLVCRSFRDDVDDDIEDAFERTVSVIQKSGITVERVDPPSDKSTGLHWFVISAAELAQSLLHLQDRWGECEDYVQTSLNFGRDVSVAQYIAAQRERHALSARFDSLLYGNTVMVTPTCNSRSWPAEGPMANSAGKVSGDSGIAMNTADLNFTGHPAVSVPMGLDQNGVPCGIQIIAPRFRDGLALGLAQVLETEQPWPLVAQQYRPFGLS
;
A
#
# COMPACT_ATOMS: atom_id res chain seq x y z
N MET A 1 -11.34 15.14 -2.50
CA MET A 1 -11.66 15.73 -1.17
C MET A 1 -10.47 16.45 -0.57
N ARG A 2 -9.28 15.84 -0.51
CA ARG A 2 -8.03 16.43 0.05
C ARG A 2 -7.70 17.81 -0.53
N ASP A 3 -7.74 17.96 -1.87
CA ASP A 3 -7.44 19.24 -2.52
C ASP A 3 -8.40 20.37 -2.13
N LEU A 4 -9.70 20.07 -1.95
CA LEU A 4 -10.67 21.07 -1.50
C LEU A 4 -10.35 21.59 -0.10
N ILE A 5 -10.03 20.69 0.84
CA ILE A 5 -9.65 21.07 2.21
C ILE A 5 -8.35 21.89 2.19
N ALA A 6 -7.32 21.45 1.46
CA ALA A 6 -6.05 22.16 1.37
C ALA A 6 -6.21 23.55 0.71
N ARG A 7 -7.09 23.69 -0.28
CA ARG A 7 -7.43 25.02 -0.87
C ARG A 7 -8.11 25.94 0.13
N ALA A 8 -9.07 25.42 0.90
CA ALA A 8 -9.75 26.20 1.93
C ALA A 8 -8.78 26.65 3.03
N VAL A 9 -7.80 25.82 3.41
CA VAL A 9 -6.72 26.23 4.32
C VAL A 9 -5.86 27.34 3.71
N ARG A 10 -5.45 27.20 2.44
CA ARG A 10 -4.67 28.25 1.75
C ARG A 10 -5.43 29.57 1.61
N ALA A 11 -6.75 29.49 1.42
CA ALA A 11 -7.62 30.66 1.37
C ALA A 11 -7.89 31.31 2.76
N GLY A 12 -7.49 30.63 3.84
CA GLY A 12 -7.77 31.10 5.21
C GLY A 12 -9.20 30.83 5.69
N GLU A 13 -9.96 30.02 4.94
CA GLU A 13 -11.35 29.64 5.25
C GLU A 13 -11.41 28.54 6.33
N ILE A 14 -10.38 27.69 6.40
CA ILE A 14 -10.22 26.63 7.40
C ILE A 14 -8.91 26.85 8.15
N ASP A 15 -8.98 26.75 9.48
CA ASP A 15 -7.80 26.77 10.34
C ASP A 15 -7.20 25.36 10.44
N PRO A 16 -5.89 25.18 10.18
CA PRO A 16 -5.20 23.90 10.36
C PRO A 16 -5.41 23.26 11.74
N VAL A 17 -5.52 24.09 12.79
CA VAL A 17 -5.77 23.62 14.16
C VAL A 17 -7.04 22.79 14.23
N LEU A 18 -8.13 23.24 13.60
CA LEU A 18 -9.41 22.52 13.59
C LEU A 18 -9.31 21.16 12.89
N LEU A 19 -8.47 21.06 11.85
CA LEU A 19 -8.25 19.78 11.15
C LEU A 19 -7.48 18.78 12.01
N VAL A 20 -6.47 19.25 12.74
CA VAL A 20 -5.70 18.42 13.68
C VAL A 20 -6.58 18.00 14.85
N GLU A 21 -7.33 18.91 15.47
CA GLU A 21 -8.27 18.61 16.56
C GLU A 21 -9.32 17.57 16.14
N GLU A 22 -9.90 17.72 14.94
CA GLU A 22 -10.89 16.78 14.42
C GLU A 22 -10.27 15.40 14.20
N SER A 23 -9.04 15.31 13.64
CA SER A 23 -8.33 14.04 13.51
C SER A 23 -8.07 13.38 14.87
N LEU A 24 -7.55 14.13 15.84
CA LEU A 24 -7.28 13.62 17.19
C LEU A 24 -8.56 13.14 17.88
N ARG A 25 -9.66 13.87 17.74
CA ARG A 25 -10.97 13.48 18.26
C ARG A 25 -11.47 12.18 17.62
N ARG A 26 -11.35 12.02 16.29
CA ARG A 26 -11.75 10.79 15.57
C ARG A 26 -10.89 9.60 15.97
N ILE A 27 -9.57 9.79 16.08
CA ILE A 27 -8.64 8.75 16.54
C ILE A 27 -9.02 8.28 17.95
N ALA A 28 -9.28 9.20 18.88
CA ALA A 28 -9.69 8.86 20.23
C ALA A 28 -11.04 8.12 20.30
N ALA A 29 -11.94 8.38 19.35
CA ALA A 29 -13.25 7.71 19.27
C ALA A 29 -13.22 6.34 18.59
N ALA A 30 -12.11 5.96 17.94
CA ALA A 30 -11.99 4.74 17.13
C ALA A 30 -10.82 3.84 17.59
N THR A 31 -10.54 3.82 18.89
CA THR A 31 -9.45 3.02 19.50
C THR A 31 -9.61 1.52 19.25
N ASP A 32 -10.84 1.03 19.13
CA ASP A 32 -11.15 -0.39 18.87
C ASP A 32 -10.62 -0.88 17.49
N LEU A 33 -10.39 0.03 16.55
CA LEU A 33 -9.75 -0.32 15.29
C LEU A 33 -8.27 -0.67 15.44
N ASN A 34 -7.60 -0.17 16.48
CA ASN A 34 -6.17 -0.30 16.69
C ASN A 34 -5.36 0.04 15.41
N ALA A 35 -5.81 1.09 14.70
CA ALA A 35 -5.19 1.56 13.47
C ALA A 35 -4.01 2.49 13.72
N VAL A 36 -4.06 3.25 14.82
CA VAL A 36 -3.07 4.25 15.24
C VAL A 36 -2.39 3.77 16.51
N VAL A 37 -1.07 3.69 16.49
CA VAL A 37 -0.25 3.13 17.58
C VAL A 37 0.56 4.17 18.35
N ASP A 38 0.70 5.38 17.80
CA ASP A 38 1.34 6.51 18.44
C ASP A 38 0.70 7.83 17.98
N VAL A 39 0.53 8.80 18.87
CA VAL A 39 -0.14 10.07 18.60
C VAL A 39 0.70 11.23 19.11
N TYR A 40 0.94 12.22 18.26
CA TYR A 40 1.80 13.40 18.52
C TYR A 40 0.97 14.67 18.75
N ALA A 41 -0.03 14.60 19.65
CA ALA A 41 -1.07 15.63 19.80
C ALA A 41 -0.50 17.04 20.04
N ASP A 42 0.38 17.20 21.03
CA ASP A 42 0.91 18.51 21.41
C ASP A 42 1.76 19.14 20.31
N ASP A 43 2.65 18.35 19.69
CA ASP A 43 3.51 18.84 18.61
C ASP A 43 2.69 19.18 17.36
N ALA A 44 1.71 18.35 17.01
CA ALA A 44 0.83 18.58 15.86
C ALA A 44 -0.03 19.85 16.03
N LEU A 45 -0.57 20.10 17.23
CA LEU A 45 -1.31 21.33 17.53
C LEU A 45 -0.40 22.56 17.51
N SER A 46 0.82 22.45 18.05
CA SER A 46 1.83 23.51 18.00
C SER A 46 2.21 23.86 16.56
N GLU A 47 2.48 22.83 15.73
CA GLU A 47 2.78 23.01 14.29
C GLU A 47 1.59 23.62 13.54
N ALA A 48 0.36 23.17 13.81
CA ALA A 48 -0.86 23.69 13.21
C ALA A 48 -1.06 25.18 13.51
N THR A 49 -0.79 25.61 14.77
CA THR A 49 -0.93 27.00 15.21
C THR A 49 0.00 27.94 14.45
N THR A 50 1.20 27.48 14.09
CA THR A 50 2.23 28.27 13.40
C THR A 50 2.27 28.00 11.89
N HIS A 51 1.34 27.22 11.39
CA HIS A 51 1.36 26.72 10.01
C HIS A 51 1.26 27.85 8.97
N SER A 52 2.15 27.83 7.98
CA SER A 52 2.25 28.88 6.94
C SER A 52 1.08 28.93 5.96
N ARG A 53 0.18 27.94 5.99
CA ARG A 53 -0.95 27.75 5.05
C ARG A 53 -0.53 27.65 3.57
N LYS A 54 0.67 27.13 3.32
CA LYS A 54 1.24 26.97 1.98
C LYS A 54 1.38 25.48 1.61
N GLY A 55 1.56 25.23 0.32
CA GLY A 55 1.79 23.88 -0.22
C GLY A 55 0.52 23.18 -0.71
N ALA A 56 0.71 22.11 -1.48
CA ALA A 56 -0.39 21.35 -2.07
C ALA A 56 -1.23 20.60 -1.01
N LEU A 57 -0.63 20.29 0.13
CA LEU A 57 -1.25 19.58 1.26
C LEU A 57 -1.43 20.46 2.49
N ALA A 58 -1.55 21.79 2.29
CA ALA A 58 -1.58 22.77 3.36
C ALA A 58 -2.52 22.39 4.51
N GLY A 59 -1.96 22.21 5.70
CA GLY A 59 -2.67 21.92 6.95
C GLY A 59 -3.32 20.54 7.05
N LEU A 60 -3.16 19.66 6.05
CA LEU A 60 -3.75 18.31 6.11
C LEU A 60 -3.01 17.46 7.15
N PRO A 61 -3.72 16.88 8.13
CA PRO A 61 -3.12 15.92 9.05
C PRO A 61 -2.77 14.62 8.33
N VAL A 62 -1.58 14.09 8.64
CA VAL A 62 -1.09 12.84 8.07
C VAL A 62 -0.64 11.87 9.17
N LEU A 63 -1.02 10.60 9.04
CA LEU A 63 -0.46 9.50 9.81
C LEU A 63 0.65 8.81 9.02
N VAL A 64 1.74 8.48 9.70
CA VAL A 64 2.90 7.83 9.09
C VAL A 64 2.91 6.35 9.48
N LYS A 65 2.97 5.45 8.50
CA LYS A 65 3.13 4.02 8.76
C LYS A 65 4.36 3.75 9.61
N ASP A 66 4.26 2.88 10.61
CA ASP A 66 5.37 2.52 11.50
C ASP A 66 6.47 1.69 10.81
N MET A 67 6.79 2.08 9.60
CA MET A 67 7.86 1.57 8.77
C MET A 67 8.70 2.71 8.19
N ALA A 68 8.18 3.95 8.21
CA ALA A 68 8.86 5.13 7.69
C ALA A 68 9.36 6.00 8.85
N ARG A 69 10.56 6.53 8.73
CA ARG A 69 11.20 7.36 9.74
C ARG A 69 10.54 8.74 9.81
N VAL A 70 10.40 9.23 11.03
CA VAL A 70 10.02 10.61 11.34
C VAL A 70 11.08 11.16 12.29
N ALA A 71 11.79 12.20 11.89
CA ALA A 71 12.83 12.82 12.70
C ALA A 71 12.32 13.18 14.10
N GLY A 72 13.09 12.83 15.12
CA GLY A 72 12.74 13.00 16.53
C GLY A 72 11.71 12.00 17.07
N ARG A 73 11.29 10.99 16.28
CA ARG A 73 10.33 9.98 16.68
C ARG A 73 10.89 8.58 16.45
N ARG A 74 10.49 7.67 17.32
CA ARG A 74 10.88 6.26 17.23
C ARG A 74 10.11 5.55 16.13
N THR A 75 10.78 4.70 15.33
CA THR A 75 10.15 3.77 14.39
C THR A 75 10.35 2.35 14.92
N THR A 76 9.25 1.69 15.31
CA THR A 76 9.32 0.34 15.94
C THR A 76 9.27 -0.79 14.93
N LEU A 77 8.86 -0.52 13.68
CA LEU A 77 8.69 -1.53 12.62
C LEU A 77 7.71 -2.66 13.03
N GLY A 78 6.81 -2.39 13.99
CA GLY A 78 5.92 -3.39 14.58
C GLY A 78 6.65 -4.51 15.34
N SER A 79 7.91 -4.31 15.76
CA SER A 79 8.80 -5.33 16.31
C SER A 79 9.21 -5.01 17.75
N LYS A 80 9.18 -6.02 18.62
CA LYS A 80 9.77 -5.93 19.96
C LYS A 80 11.27 -5.63 19.94
N LEU A 81 11.98 -6.01 18.86
CA LEU A 81 13.40 -5.70 18.71
C LEU A 81 13.70 -4.19 18.70
N PHE A 82 12.72 -3.39 18.31
CA PHE A 82 12.83 -1.93 18.16
C PHE A 82 11.88 -1.16 19.08
N ALA A 83 11.25 -1.83 20.06
CA ALA A 83 10.34 -1.20 21.01
C ALA A 83 11.00 -0.03 21.77
N ASP A 84 12.30 -0.15 22.08
CA ASP A 84 13.09 0.84 22.79
C ASP A 84 14.19 1.48 21.91
N ALA A 85 14.00 1.46 20.58
CA ALA A 85 14.95 2.12 19.65
C ALA A 85 15.01 3.62 19.92
N GLU A 86 16.19 4.21 19.69
CA GLU A 86 16.34 5.66 19.75
C GLU A 86 15.47 6.37 18.69
N PRO A 87 15.05 7.61 18.93
CA PRO A 87 14.38 8.40 17.91
C PRO A 87 15.22 8.54 16.64
N ASP A 88 14.57 8.53 15.49
CA ASP A 88 15.22 8.69 14.19
C ASP A 88 15.79 10.11 14.04
N ASP A 89 16.99 10.22 13.44
CA ASP A 89 17.66 11.51 13.19
C ASP A 89 17.10 12.24 11.96
N VAL A 90 16.47 11.50 11.03
CA VAL A 90 16.01 12.02 9.73
C VAL A 90 14.62 11.53 9.38
N ASP A 91 13.88 12.33 8.63
CA ASP A 91 12.66 11.89 7.96
C ASP A 91 13.00 10.98 6.78
N ASP A 92 12.19 9.95 6.54
CA ASP A 92 12.16 9.31 5.21
C ASP A 92 11.71 10.34 4.17
N ILE A 93 12.22 10.20 2.94
CA ILE A 93 11.97 11.19 1.87
C ILE A 93 10.48 11.46 1.63
N VAL A 94 9.63 10.44 1.76
CA VAL A 94 8.17 10.60 1.62
C VAL A 94 7.61 11.50 2.73
N VAL A 95 8.06 11.32 3.96
CA VAL A 95 7.64 12.15 5.12
C VAL A 95 8.13 13.57 4.93
N ALA A 96 9.41 13.76 4.56
CA ALA A 96 9.98 15.08 4.29
C ALA A 96 9.22 15.82 3.18
N ARG A 97 8.83 15.13 2.10
CA ARG A 97 8.06 15.71 1.00
C ARG A 97 6.63 16.08 1.41
N LEU A 98 5.96 15.24 2.19
CA LEU A 98 4.62 15.55 2.71
C LEU A 98 4.66 16.78 3.62
N LYS A 99 5.63 16.87 4.55
CA LYS A 99 5.86 18.06 5.40
C LYS A 99 6.15 19.30 4.55
N ALA A 100 7.05 19.19 3.56
CA ALA A 100 7.38 20.29 2.65
C ALA A 100 6.17 20.76 1.82
N ALA A 101 5.22 19.87 1.52
CA ALA A 101 3.96 20.19 0.87
C ALA A 101 2.91 20.77 1.83
N GLY A 102 3.21 20.91 3.13
CA GLY A 102 2.36 21.51 4.14
C GLY A 102 1.48 20.53 4.92
N ALA A 103 1.73 19.22 4.86
CA ALA A 103 1.03 18.25 5.71
C ALA A 103 1.62 18.26 7.13
N ILE A 104 0.77 18.02 8.12
CA ILE A 104 1.12 17.99 9.56
C ILE A 104 1.13 16.54 10.04
N VAL A 105 2.27 16.05 10.52
CA VAL A 105 2.39 14.68 11.04
C VAL A 105 1.78 14.59 12.42
N ILE A 106 0.74 13.75 12.59
CA ILE A 106 -0.02 13.66 13.85
C ILE A 106 0.14 12.33 14.59
N GLY A 107 0.86 11.35 14.03
CA GLY A 107 1.05 10.05 14.66
C GLY A 107 1.47 8.96 13.71
N ARG A 108 1.44 7.71 14.21
CA ARG A 108 1.84 6.50 13.47
C ARG A 108 0.72 5.49 13.35
N THR A 109 0.69 4.78 12.22
CA THR A 109 -0.24 3.67 11.99
C THR A 109 0.43 2.32 12.18
N ASN A 110 -0.35 1.34 12.64
CA ASN A 110 0.08 -0.03 12.84
C ASN A 110 0.52 -0.72 11.55
N SER A 111 1.46 -1.66 11.67
CA SER A 111 1.92 -2.54 10.59
C SER A 111 2.33 -3.90 11.19
N PRO A 112 2.29 -5.01 10.46
CA PRO A 112 2.91 -6.25 10.92
C PRO A 112 4.43 -6.08 11.04
N GLU A 113 5.05 -6.93 11.82
CA GLU A 113 6.50 -6.88 12.07
C GLU A 113 7.29 -6.85 10.76
N PHE A 114 8.17 -5.86 10.62
CA PHE A 114 8.99 -5.55 9.43
C PHE A 114 8.19 -5.39 8.11
N GLY A 115 6.87 -5.28 8.19
CA GLY A 115 6.02 -5.25 7.01
C GLY A 115 5.94 -6.59 6.28
N ALA A 116 6.33 -7.70 6.92
CA ALA A 116 6.54 -8.99 6.28
C ALA A 116 5.30 -9.89 6.21
N ALA A 117 4.11 -9.35 6.49
CA ALA A 117 2.84 -10.07 6.36
C ALA A 117 1.77 -9.20 5.68
N ALA A 118 0.76 -9.87 5.11
CA ALA A 118 -0.41 -9.20 4.54
C ALA A 118 -1.59 -9.12 5.53
N VAL A 119 -1.37 -9.43 6.79
CA VAL A 119 -2.26 -9.23 7.95
C VAL A 119 -1.59 -8.22 8.87
N THR A 120 -2.32 -7.23 9.36
CA THR A 120 -1.76 -6.21 10.26
C THR A 120 -1.99 -6.62 11.71
N THR A 121 -1.08 -7.45 12.19
CA THR A 121 -0.98 -7.87 13.59
C THR A 121 0.48 -8.02 14.01
N ASN A 122 0.80 -7.69 15.23
CA ASN A 122 2.12 -7.89 15.82
C ASN A 122 2.02 -7.97 17.37
N SER A 123 3.02 -8.54 18.01
CA SER A 123 3.04 -8.73 19.46
C SER A 123 3.39 -7.45 20.25
N LEU A 124 3.75 -6.36 19.58
CA LEU A 124 4.03 -5.07 20.24
C LEU A 124 2.75 -4.23 20.39
N HIS A 125 1.92 -4.16 19.33
CA HIS A 125 0.76 -3.28 19.27
C HIS A 125 -0.58 -4.03 19.14
N GLY A 126 -0.56 -5.34 18.84
CA GLY A 126 -1.76 -6.13 18.59
C GLY A 126 -2.30 -6.00 17.17
N SER A 127 -3.54 -6.43 16.97
CA SER A 127 -4.18 -6.54 15.65
C SER A 127 -4.97 -5.28 15.30
N THR A 128 -4.82 -4.81 14.06
CA THR A 128 -5.70 -3.78 13.49
C THR A 128 -6.95 -4.43 12.89
N ARG A 129 -8.10 -3.83 13.13
CA ARG A 129 -9.40 -4.31 12.66
C ARG A 129 -9.86 -3.55 11.43
N ASN A 130 -10.60 -4.26 10.56
CA ASN A 130 -11.15 -3.67 9.34
C ASN A 130 -12.37 -2.80 9.68
N PRO A 131 -12.41 -1.52 9.24
CA PRO A 131 -13.55 -0.64 9.49
C PRO A 131 -14.89 -1.14 8.90
N TRP A 132 -14.86 -1.96 7.85
CA TRP A 132 -16.08 -2.52 7.25
C TRP A 132 -16.64 -3.67 8.06
N ASN A 133 -15.77 -4.53 8.59
CA ASN A 133 -16.13 -5.65 9.46
C ASN A 133 -14.99 -5.96 10.44
N PRO A 134 -15.12 -5.63 11.74
CA PRO A 134 -14.03 -5.74 12.72
C PRO A 134 -13.52 -7.17 13.00
N PHE A 135 -14.24 -8.20 12.57
CA PHE A 135 -13.76 -9.58 12.65
C PHE A 135 -12.61 -9.87 11.69
N PHE A 136 -12.46 -9.06 10.65
CA PHE A 136 -11.49 -9.27 9.58
C PHE A 136 -10.33 -8.27 9.66
N SER A 137 -9.24 -8.66 9.01
CA SER A 137 -8.06 -7.84 8.83
C SER A 137 -8.32 -6.74 7.80
N PRO A 138 -7.77 -5.53 7.96
CA PRO A 138 -7.72 -4.52 6.90
C PRO A 138 -6.71 -4.88 5.79
N GLY A 139 -6.13 -6.09 5.84
CA GLY A 139 -4.98 -6.46 5.03
C GLY A 139 -3.67 -5.98 5.65
N GLY A 140 -2.58 -6.06 4.87
CA GLY A 140 -1.25 -5.66 5.29
C GLY A 140 -0.28 -5.50 4.10
N SER A 141 0.83 -4.88 4.39
CA SER A 141 1.36 -4.45 5.69
C SER A 141 0.95 -3.02 6.06
N SER A 142 0.30 -2.23 5.19
CA SER A 142 -0.18 -0.87 5.50
C SER A 142 -1.64 -0.87 6.00
N GLY A 143 -2.03 -1.91 6.77
CA GLY A 143 -3.42 -2.06 7.21
C GLY A 143 -3.88 -0.99 8.20
N GLY A 144 -3.01 -0.55 9.11
CA GLY A 144 -3.31 0.59 9.98
C GLY A 144 -3.59 1.88 9.20
N SER A 145 -2.79 2.16 8.16
CA SER A 145 -3.00 3.32 7.28
C SER A 145 -4.31 3.23 6.52
N ALA A 146 -4.59 2.07 5.91
CA ALA A 146 -5.83 1.87 5.16
C ALA A 146 -7.07 1.90 6.08
N ALA A 147 -7.01 1.29 7.28
CA ALA A 147 -8.08 1.36 8.26
C ALA A 147 -8.35 2.80 8.71
N ALA A 148 -7.30 3.57 8.98
CA ALA A 148 -7.44 4.99 9.36
C ALA A 148 -8.10 5.82 8.26
N LEU A 149 -7.72 5.62 6.99
CA LEU A 149 -8.34 6.28 5.83
C LEU A 149 -9.78 5.86 5.65
N ALA A 150 -10.09 4.56 5.67
CA ALA A 150 -11.43 4.02 5.45
C ALA A 150 -12.39 4.32 6.60
N ALA A 151 -11.89 4.61 7.81
CA ALA A 151 -12.67 5.13 8.93
C ALA A 151 -12.73 6.67 8.95
N GLY A 152 -12.11 7.36 7.98
CA GLY A 152 -12.09 8.82 7.92
C GLY A 152 -11.42 9.48 9.11
N LEU A 153 -10.46 8.83 9.77
CA LEU A 153 -9.74 9.40 10.92
C LEU A 153 -8.82 10.53 10.48
N VAL A 154 -8.24 10.39 9.32
CA VAL A 154 -7.34 11.35 8.68
C VAL A 154 -7.59 11.41 7.18
N PRO A 155 -7.25 12.50 6.51
CA PRO A 155 -7.28 12.57 5.06
C PRO A 155 -6.05 11.91 4.40
N LEU A 156 -4.91 11.80 5.08
CA LEU A 156 -3.66 11.29 4.55
C LEU A 156 -3.04 10.23 5.47
N ALA A 157 -2.50 9.17 4.88
CA ALA A 157 -1.68 8.20 5.60
C ALA A 157 -0.66 7.58 4.64
N THR A 158 0.62 7.49 5.06
CA THR A 158 1.67 6.90 4.22
C THR A 158 1.50 5.39 4.11
N THR A 159 1.86 4.84 2.95
CA THR A 159 1.87 3.40 2.68
C THR A 159 3.16 2.99 2.00
N SER A 160 3.53 1.71 2.10
CA SER A 160 4.64 1.13 1.36
C SER A 160 4.22 -0.22 0.78
N ASP A 161 4.87 -0.65 -0.31
CA ASP A 161 4.48 -1.83 -1.07
C ASP A 161 5.73 -2.62 -1.49
N GLY A 162 5.97 -3.75 -0.84
CA GLY A 162 7.09 -4.67 -1.16
C GLY A 162 6.60 -6.00 -1.75
N GLY A 163 5.30 -6.28 -1.63
CA GLY A 163 4.63 -7.48 -2.16
C GLY A 163 3.12 -7.29 -2.34
N GLY A 164 2.64 -6.04 -2.22
CA GLY A 164 1.21 -5.69 -2.29
C GLY A 164 0.73 -4.83 -1.13
N SER A 165 1.63 -4.39 -0.27
CA SER A 165 1.28 -3.80 1.03
C SER A 165 0.61 -2.41 0.98
N THR A 166 0.46 -1.79 -0.18
CA THR A 166 -0.47 -0.66 -0.43
C THR A 166 -1.77 -1.17 -1.03
N ARG A 167 -1.68 -2.05 -2.03
CA ARG A 167 -2.80 -2.53 -2.86
C ARG A 167 -3.73 -3.47 -2.13
N ILE A 168 -3.18 -4.40 -1.33
CA ILE A 168 -3.96 -5.37 -0.53
C ILE A 168 -4.82 -4.65 0.51
N PRO A 169 -4.25 -3.78 1.38
CA PRO A 169 -5.07 -3.03 2.32
C PRO A 169 -6.06 -2.09 1.63
N ALA A 170 -5.70 -1.49 0.49
CA ALA A 170 -6.65 -0.69 -0.28
C ALA A 170 -7.85 -1.53 -0.76
N ALA A 171 -7.60 -2.77 -1.27
CA ALA A 171 -8.66 -3.68 -1.68
C ALA A 171 -9.61 -4.02 -0.52
N PHE A 172 -9.06 -4.40 0.65
CA PHE A 172 -9.87 -4.81 1.80
C PHE A 172 -10.51 -3.65 2.58
N CYS A 173 -10.08 -2.42 2.32
CA CYS A 173 -10.63 -1.24 2.97
C CYS A 173 -11.49 -0.35 2.03
N GLY A 174 -11.68 -0.77 0.76
CA GLY A 174 -12.52 -0.03 -0.19
C GLY A 174 -11.87 1.29 -0.66
N LEU A 175 -10.56 1.29 -0.83
CA LEU A 175 -9.74 2.45 -1.19
C LEU A 175 -9.06 2.27 -2.55
N VAL A 176 -8.54 3.36 -3.08
CA VAL A 176 -7.60 3.37 -4.21
C VAL A 176 -6.19 3.25 -3.66
N GLY A 177 -5.48 2.18 -4.04
CA GLY A 177 -4.08 1.95 -3.65
C GLY A 177 -3.16 1.93 -4.86
N TYR A 178 -2.25 2.87 -4.96
CA TYR A 178 -1.32 3.00 -6.08
C TYR A 178 0.11 2.66 -5.65
N LYS A 179 0.65 1.63 -6.30
CA LYS A 179 2.06 1.30 -6.31
C LYS A 179 2.68 1.85 -7.59
N PRO A 180 3.50 2.90 -7.55
CA PRO A 180 4.12 3.45 -8.75
C PRO A 180 5.14 2.50 -9.38
N THR A 181 5.58 2.81 -10.58
CA THR A 181 6.78 2.22 -11.16
C THR A 181 7.91 2.23 -10.13
N MET A 182 8.64 1.12 -10.00
CA MET A 182 9.74 1.02 -9.07
C MET A 182 10.79 2.12 -9.33
N GLY A 183 11.21 2.82 -8.28
CA GLY A 183 12.10 3.98 -8.37
C GLY A 183 11.43 5.32 -8.63
N ALA A 184 10.13 5.34 -8.94
CA ALA A 184 9.40 6.60 -9.18
C ALA A 184 9.29 7.49 -7.92
N ILE A 185 9.27 6.89 -6.73
CA ILE A 185 9.48 7.56 -5.45
C ILE A 185 10.87 7.13 -4.96
N GLY A 186 11.83 8.06 -4.99
CA GLY A 186 13.18 7.81 -4.51
C GLY A 186 13.22 7.59 -2.99
N ARG A 187 14.33 7.06 -2.50
CA ARG A 187 14.53 6.69 -1.09
C ARG A 187 15.84 7.26 -0.57
N ASN A 188 15.83 7.90 0.58
CA ASN A 188 17.03 8.35 1.29
C ASN A 188 17.48 7.36 2.39
N VAL A 189 16.64 6.37 2.68
CA VAL A 189 16.94 5.27 3.59
C VAL A 189 16.82 3.96 2.83
N LEU A 190 17.86 3.12 2.91
CA LEU A 190 17.85 1.82 2.23
C LEU A 190 16.81 0.90 2.88
N PRO A 191 15.81 0.43 2.15
CA PRO A 191 14.83 -0.50 2.69
C PRO A 191 15.44 -1.89 2.88
N ARG A 192 14.83 -2.69 3.77
CA ARG A 192 15.24 -4.09 3.98
C ARG A 192 15.08 -4.96 2.73
N TRP A 193 14.11 -4.65 1.88
CA TRP A 193 13.92 -5.27 0.56
C TRP A 193 14.33 -4.27 -0.52
N ILE A 194 15.62 -4.31 -0.87
CA ILE A 194 16.28 -3.29 -1.69
C ILE A 194 15.61 -3.12 -3.05
N GLY A 195 15.33 -4.22 -3.71
CA GLY A 195 14.81 -4.23 -5.08
C GLY A 195 13.29 -4.31 -5.19
N PHE A 196 12.52 -4.36 -4.09
CA PHE A 196 11.07 -4.60 -4.12
C PHE A 196 10.25 -3.49 -3.49
N SER A 197 10.75 -2.92 -2.38
CA SER A 197 10.00 -1.90 -1.65
C SER A 197 9.90 -0.63 -2.45
N THR A 198 8.67 -0.14 -2.58
CA THR A 198 8.39 1.22 -3.03
C THR A 198 7.41 1.86 -2.06
N GLN A 199 7.48 3.17 -1.91
CA GLN A 199 6.41 3.90 -1.24
C GLN A 199 5.19 3.89 -2.16
N GLY A 200 3.99 3.84 -1.56
CA GLY A 200 2.72 3.88 -2.30
C GLY A 200 1.90 5.08 -1.89
N ASN A 201 0.87 5.34 -2.67
CA ASN A 201 -0.12 6.36 -2.38
C ASN A 201 -1.49 5.70 -2.20
N CYS A 202 -2.24 6.12 -1.16
CA CYS A 202 -3.53 5.52 -0.85
C CYS A 202 -4.57 6.59 -0.50
N GLY A 203 -5.78 6.42 -0.99
CA GLY A 203 -6.85 7.40 -0.75
C GLY A 203 -8.23 6.87 -1.10
N ALA A 204 -9.26 7.64 -0.78
CA ALA A 204 -10.64 7.28 -1.08
C ALA A 204 -10.97 7.42 -2.58
N THR A 205 -10.26 8.28 -3.29
CA THR A 205 -10.50 8.59 -4.70
C THR A 205 -9.20 8.59 -5.50
N VAL A 206 -9.31 8.41 -6.82
CA VAL A 206 -8.15 8.54 -7.72
C VAL A 206 -7.53 9.94 -7.65
N ALA A 207 -8.36 10.97 -7.50
CA ALA A 207 -7.90 12.36 -7.34
C ALA A 207 -7.07 12.55 -6.06
N ASP A 208 -7.46 11.92 -4.95
CA ASP A 208 -6.69 11.97 -3.70
C ASP A 208 -5.31 11.30 -3.85
N VAL A 209 -5.25 10.18 -4.56
CA VAL A 209 -4.00 9.46 -4.86
C VAL A 209 -3.10 10.28 -5.79
N LEU A 210 -3.65 10.91 -6.82
CA LEU A 210 -2.91 11.78 -7.73
C LEU A 210 -2.33 13.00 -7.00
N LEU A 211 -3.09 13.61 -6.10
CA LEU A 211 -2.59 14.74 -5.29
C LEU A 211 -1.40 14.31 -4.42
N GLU A 212 -1.50 13.17 -3.73
CA GLU A 212 -0.40 12.64 -2.93
C GLU A 212 0.82 12.28 -3.81
N ALA A 213 0.60 11.61 -4.94
CA ALA A 213 1.64 11.27 -5.92
C ALA A 213 2.34 12.51 -6.48
N SER A 214 1.60 13.62 -6.69
CA SER A 214 2.18 14.86 -7.21
C SER A 214 3.30 15.44 -6.33
N VAL A 215 3.28 15.16 -5.03
CA VAL A 215 4.27 15.63 -4.06
C VAL A 215 5.27 14.57 -3.64
N THR A 216 4.93 13.28 -3.74
CA THR A 216 5.80 12.18 -3.29
C THR A 216 6.73 11.65 -4.38
N LEU A 217 6.33 11.72 -5.65
CA LEU A 217 7.12 11.24 -6.78
C LEU A 217 8.39 12.08 -7.03
N GLY A 218 9.44 11.42 -7.49
CA GLY A 218 10.70 12.02 -7.91
C GLY A 218 11.90 11.31 -7.32
N GLU A 219 13.08 11.69 -7.83
CA GLU A 219 14.37 11.15 -7.44
C GLU A 219 14.78 11.53 -6.01
N ALA A 220 15.60 10.71 -5.39
CA ALA A 220 16.24 11.01 -4.12
C ALA A 220 17.77 10.89 -4.26
N HIS A 221 18.48 11.82 -3.65
CA HIS A 221 19.95 11.79 -3.67
C HIS A 221 20.47 10.50 -3.01
N GLY A 222 21.37 9.80 -3.68
CA GLY A 222 21.97 8.54 -3.20
C GLY A 222 21.16 7.28 -3.52
N ASP A 223 19.94 7.37 -4.02
CA ASP A 223 19.17 6.21 -4.49
C ASP A 223 19.45 5.93 -5.97
N PHE A 224 20.33 4.97 -6.24
CA PHE A 224 20.70 4.56 -7.61
C PHE A 224 19.55 3.92 -8.40
N LEU A 225 18.44 3.57 -7.75
CA LEU A 225 17.23 3.06 -8.40
C LEU A 225 16.20 4.15 -8.66
N SER A 226 16.37 5.35 -8.13
CA SER A 226 15.39 6.42 -8.28
C SER A 226 15.38 7.00 -9.69
N ILE A 227 14.18 7.39 -10.12
CA ILE A 227 13.89 7.88 -11.47
C ILE A 227 13.49 9.35 -11.37
N PRO A 228 14.02 10.24 -12.23
CA PRO A 228 13.55 11.61 -12.31
C PRO A 228 12.03 11.70 -12.50
N ARG A 229 11.39 12.66 -11.84
CA ARG A 229 9.92 12.83 -11.91
C ARG A 229 9.40 12.89 -13.35
N ALA A 230 10.14 13.52 -14.26
CA ALA A 230 9.80 13.62 -15.68
C ALA A 230 9.87 12.27 -16.42
N GLY A 231 10.51 11.27 -15.84
CA GLY A 231 10.62 9.91 -16.41
C GLY A 231 9.40 9.02 -16.16
N VAL A 232 8.40 9.48 -15.40
CA VAL A 232 7.19 8.72 -15.08
C VAL A 232 5.95 9.50 -15.47
N GLU A 233 5.19 8.96 -16.42
CA GLU A 233 3.92 9.52 -16.88
C GLU A 233 2.81 9.12 -15.89
N ILE A 234 2.29 10.06 -15.12
CA ILE A 234 1.20 9.83 -14.15
C ILE A 234 -0.11 10.52 -14.52
N GLU A 235 -0.11 11.42 -15.51
CA GLU A 235 -1.36 12.02 -15.98
C GLU A 235 -2.29 10.91 -16.48
N PRO A 236 -3.53 10.84 -15.98
CA PRO A 236 -4.45 9.78 -16.34
C PRO A 236 -4.68 9.71 -17.85
N LEU A 237 -4.37 8.54 -18.41
CA LEU A 237 -4.52 8.26 -19.83
C LEU A 237 -5.42 7.05 -20.02
N ARG A 238 -6.51 7.21 -20.75
CA ARG A 238 -7.44 6.12 -21.02
C ARG A 238 -6.75 5.04 -21.86
N PRO A 239 -6.69 3.77 -21.39
CA PRO A 239 -6.14 2.68 -22.19
C PRO A 239 -7.07 2.35 -23.36
N THR A 240 -6.50 1.83 -24.44
CA THR A 240 -7.25 1.37 -25.61
C THR A 240 -7.57 -0.12 -25.53
N LYS A 241 -6.79 -0.87 -24.75
CA LYS A 241 -6.90 -2.32 -24.59
C LYS A 241 -6.67 -2.74 -23.12
N VAL A 242 -7.48 -3.68 -22.67
CA VAL A 242 -7.36 -4.33 -21.36
C VAL A 242 -7.18 -5.83 -21.55
N LEU A 243 -6.09 -6.36 -21.02
CA LEU A 243 -5.85 -7.80 -20.90
C LEU A 243 -6.46 -8.28 -19.59
N VAL A 244 -7.33 -9.26 -19.63
CA VAL A 244 -8.00 -9.83 -18.47
C VAL A 244 -7.32 -11.15 -18.11
N CYS A 245 -6.62 -11.16 -16.99
CA CYS A 245 -6.03 -12.36 -16.40
C CYS A 245 -6.80 -12.73 -15.14
N ARG A 246 -7.42 -13.90 -15.10
CA ARG A 246 -8.26 -14.33 -13.96
C ARG A 246 -7.46 -14.43 -12.66
N SER A 247 -6.24 -14.96 -12.73
CA SER A 247 -5.33 -15.10 -11.59
C SER A 247 -3.93 -15.40 -12.10
N PHE A 248 -2.91 -15.06 -11.32
CA PHE A 248 -1.53 -15.43 -11.66
C PHE A 248 -1.18 -16.87 -11.26
N ARG A 249 -1.85 -17.48 -10.28
CA ARG A 249 -1.45 -18.80 -9.74
C ARG A 249 -2.55 -19.67 -9.19
N ASP A 250 -3.46 -19.10 -8.43
CA ASP A 250 -4.38 -19.85 -7.58
C ASP A 250 -5.83 -19.67 -8.03
N ASP A 251 -6.70 -20.53 -7.50
CA ASP A 251 -8.14 -20.36 -7.68
C ASP A 251 -8.60 -19.05 -7.05
N VAL A 252 -9.72 -18.57 -7.51
CA VAL A 252 -10.38 -17.35 -7.03
C VAL A 252 -11.66 -17.76 -6.33
N ASP A 253 -11.96 -17.21 -5.15
CA ASP A 253 -13.23 -17.42 -4.46
C ASP A 253 -14.40 -16.92 -5.33
N ASP A 254 -15.50 -17.68 -5.36
CA ASP A 254 -16.60 -17.48 -6.31
C ASP A 254 -17.17 -16.04 -6.30
N ASP A 255 -17.36 -15.46 -5.12
CA ASP A 255 -17.87 -14.09 -4.99
C ASP A 255 -16.87 -13.00 -5.42
N ILE A 256 -15.57 -13.27 -5.27
CA ILE A 256 -14.48 -12.43 -5.79
C ILE A 256 -14.45 -12.51 -7.32
N GLU A 257 -14.56 -13.72 -7.87
CA GLU A 257 -14.65 -13.93 -9.32
C GLU A 257 -15.87 -13.25 -9.93
N ASP A 258 -17.02 -13.39 -9.30
CA ASP A 258 -18.27 -12.72 -9.73
C ASP A 258 -18.13 -11.19 -9.73
N ALA A 259 -17.52 -10.61 -8.70
CA ALA A 259 -17.25 -9.18 -8.62
C ALA A 259 -16.27 -8.72 -9.70
N PHE A 260 -15.25 -9.51 -9.95
CA PHE A 260 -14.26 -9.26 -11.01
C PHE A 260 -14.91 -9.26 -12.39
N GLU A 261 -15.70 -10.28 -12.72
CA GLU A 261 -16.39 -10.40 -14.01
C GLU A 261 -17.42 -9.28 -14.23
N ARG A 262 -18.15 -8.86 -13.18
CA ARG A 262 -19.02 -7.68 -13.27
C ARG A 262 -18.22 -6.42 -13.62
N THR A 263 -17.05 -6.23 -12.99
CA THR A 263 -16.21 -5.06 -13.26
C THR A 263 -15.57 -5.12 -14.66
N VAL A 264 -15.16 -6.30 -15.13
CA VAL A 264 -14.72 -6.50 -16.53
C VAL A 264 -15.81 -6.12 -17.51
N SER A 265 -17.07 -6.46 -17.20
CA SER A 265 -18.22 -6.07 -18.04
C SER A 265 -18.43 -4.55 -18.07
N VAL A 266 -18.15 -3.83 -16.97
CA VAL A 266 -18.16 -2.35 -16.94
C VAL A 266 -17.07 -1.80 -17.86
N ILE A 267 -15.85 -2.35 -17.81
CA ILE A 267 -14.75 -1.95 -18.71
C ILE A 267 -15.15 -2.13 -20.17
N GLN A 268 -15.73 -3.27 -20.53
CA GLN A 268 -16.21 -3.53 -21.89
C GLN A 268 -17.28 -2.51 -22.35
N LYS A 269 -18.27 -2.24 -21.50
CA LYS A 269 -19.35 -1.29 -21.79
C LYS A 269 -18.84 0.14 -21.94
N SER A 270 -17.71 0.49 -21.32
CA SER A 270 -17.08 1.79 -21.51
C SER A 270 -16.42 1.95 -22.88
N GLY A 271 -16.42 0.94 -23.76
CA GLY A 271 -15.87 0.98 -25.10
C GLY A 271 -14.37 0.66 -25.20
N ILE A 272 -13.76 0.12 -24.15
CA ILE A 272 -12.37 -0.36 -24.18
C ILE A 272 -12.33 -1.80 -24.69
N THR A 273 -11.39 -2.11 -25.58
CA THR A 273 -11.18 -3.48 -26.07
C THR A 273 -10.69 -4.39 -24.94
N VAL A 274 -11.36 -5.52 -24.74
CA VAL A 274 -11.00 -6.50 -23.72
C VAL A 274 -10.57 -7.83 -24.38
N GLU A 275 -9.46 -8.38 -23.91
CA GLU A 275 -8.92 -9.68 -24.35
C GLU A 275 -8.52 -10.51 -23.13
N ARG A 276 -8.89 -11.79 -23.09
CA ARG A 276 -8.48 -12.71 -22.01
C ARG A 276 -7.13 -13.32 -22.34
N VAL A 277 -6.27 -13.41 -21.33
CA VAL A 277 -4.91 -13.93 -21.48
C VAL A 277 -4.57 -14.89 -20.36
N ASP A 278 -3.63 -15.80 -20.67
CA ASP A 278 -3.03 -16.66 -19.66
C ASP A 278 -2.08 -15.86 -18.75
N PRO A 279 -1.84 -16.31 -17.50
CA PRO A 279 -0.96 -15.63 -16.58
C PRO A 279 0.50 -15.58 -17.10
N PRO A 280 1.17 -14.42 -17.03
CA PRO A 280 2.60 -14.33 -17.39
C PRO A 280 3.53 -14.96 -16.35
N SER A 281 3.03 -15.20 -15.13
CA SER A 281 3.75 -15.81 -14.01
C SER A 281 3.22 -17.21 -13.69
N ASP A 282 3.99 -17.94 -12.90
CA ASP A 282 3.66 -19.27 -12.41
C ASP A 282 3.92 -19.40 -10.90
N LYS A 283 3.70 -20.60 -10.35
CA LYS A 283 3.90 -20.88 -8.93
C LYS A 283 5.34 -20.65 -8.45
N SER A 284 6.34 -20.79 -9.33
CA SER A 284 7.75 -20.60 -8.99
C SER A 284 8.11 -19.14 -8.71
N THR A 285 7.37 -18.20 -9.28
CA THR A 285 7.60 -16.76 -9.10
C THR A 285 7.54 -16.35 -7.62
N GLY A 286 6.57 -16.87 -6.87
CA GLY A 286 6.45 -16.61 -5.44
C GLY A 286 7.65 -17.09 -4.64
N LEU A 287 8.19 -18.26 -4.99
CA LEU A 287 9.40 -18.79 -4.35
C LEU A 287 10.62 -17.91 -4.65
N HIS A 288 10.82 -17.48 -5.89
CA HIS A 288 11.95 -16.60 -6.25
C HIS A 288 11.84 -15.22 -5.57
N TRP A 289 10.63 -14.66 -5.47
CA TRP A 289 10.40 -13.45 -4.68
C TRP A 289 10.78 -13.67 -3.21
N PHE A 290 10.35 -14.80 -2.62
CA PHE A 290 10.65 -15.14 -1.22
C PHE A 290 12.14 -15.36 -0.98
N VAL A 291 12.87 -16.03 -1.88
CA VAL A 291 14.33 -16.21 -1.79
C VAL A 291 15.06 -14.88 -1.65
N ILE A 292 14.71 -13.89 -2.49
CA ILE A 292 15.37 -12.58 -2.44
C ILE A 292 14.94 -11.80 -1.18
N SER A 293 13.64 -11.73 -0.91
CA SER A 293 13.11 -10.94 0.21
C SER A 293 13.58 -11.48 1.58
N ALA A 294 13.61 -12.80 1.74
CA ALA A 294 14.09 -13.43 2.98
C ALA A 294 15.61 -13.24 3.16
N ALA A 295 16.41 -13.39 2.09
CA ALA A 295 17.84 -13.16 2.16
C ALA A 295 18.17 -11.71 2.53
N GLU A 296 17.52 -10.73 1.89
CA GLU A 296 17.74 -9.31 2.18
C GLU A 296 17.28 -8.93 3.60
N LEU A 297 16.13 -9.47 4.07
CA LEU A 297 15.66 -9.28 5.44
C LEU A 297 16.67 -9.85 6.46
N ALA A 298 17.11 -11.10 6.27
CA ALA A 298 18.05 -11.75 7.16
C ALA A 298 19.37 -10.99 7.26
N GLN A 299 19.91 -10.53 6.11
CA GLN A 299 21.14 -9.74 6.09
C GLN A 299 20.97 -8.38 6.77
N SER A 300 19.83 -7.72 6.63
CA SER A 300 19.55 -6.44 7.28
C SER A 300 19.48 -6.53 8.81
N LEU A 301 19.14 -7.70 9.34
CA LEU A 301 18.96 -7.97 10.78
C LEU A 301 20.03 -8.91 11.35
N LEU A 302 21.08 -9.23 10.59
CA LEU A 302 22.11 -10.19 11.01
C LEU A 302 22.82 -9.76 12.31
N HIS A 303 22.98 -8.46 12.52
CA HIS A 303 23.57 -7.89 13.73
C HIS A 303 22.72 -8.09 15.01
N LEU A 304 21.45 -8.52 14.86
CA LEU A 304 20.52 -8.85 15.94
C LEU A 304 20.19 -10.35 15.98
N GLN A 305 21.01 -11.22 15.37
CA GLN A 305 20.69 -12.64 15.20
C GLN A 305 20.39 -13.34 16.53
N ASP A 306 21.08 -12.99 17.60
CA ASP A 306 20.88 -13.59 18.93
C ASP A 306 19.48 -13.26 19.52
N ARG A 307 18.82 -12.25 18.98
CA ARG A 307 17.48 -11.80 19.40
C ARG A 307 16.36 -12.20 18.42
N TRP A 308 16.64 -12.91 17.34
CA TRP A 308 15.62 -13.33 16.37
C TRP A 308 14.47 -14.15 17.00
N GLY A 309 14.73 -14.83 18.13
CA GLY A 309 13.68 -15.52 18.89
C GLY A 309 12.61 -14.61 19.52
N GLU A 310 12.80 -13.29 19.53
CA GLU A 310 11.82 -12.31 20.00
C GLU A 310 10.83 -11.89 18.88
N CYS A 311 11.13 -12.23 17.61
CA CYS A 311 10.29 -11.92 16.47
C CYS A 311 9.06 -12.85 16.36
N GLU A 312 8.07 -12.44 15.58
CA GLU A 312 6.94 -13.27 15.18
C GLU A 312 7.40 -14.54 14.44
N ASP A 313 6.68 -15.64 14.57
CA ASP A 313 7.05 -16.95 13.99
C ASP A 313 7.29 -16.88 12.47
N TYR A 314 6.46 -16.14 11.74
CA TYR A 314 6.62 -15.97 10.29
C TYR A 314 7.88 -15.17 9.93
N VAL A 315 8.30 -14.23 10.78
CA VAL A 315 9.55 -13.49 10.62
C VAL A 315 10.74 -14.39 10.93
N GLN A 316 10.71 -15.16 12.04
CA GLN A 316 11.76 -16.11 12.38
C GLN A 316 11.96 -17.14 11.25
N THR A 317 10.87 -17.64 10.67
CA THR A 317 10.92 -18.54 9.51
C THR A 317 11.64 -17.88 8.33
N SER A 318 11.28 -16.64 8.00
CA SER A 318 11.91 -15.88 6.90
C SER A 318 13.38 -15.60 7.17
N LEU A 319 13.74 -15.23 8.39
CA LEU A 319 15.13 -14.95 8.79
C LEU A 319 16.01 -16.20 8.71
N ASN A 320 15.53 -17.32 9.25
CA ASN A 320 16.27 -18.59 9.22
C ASN A 320 16.46 -19.09 7.78
N PHE A 321 15.41 -19.05 6.95
CA PHE A 321 15.51 -19.39 5.53
C PHE A 321 16.48 -18.46 4.81
N GLY A 322 16.33 -17.15 5.00
CA GLY A 322 17.14 -16.13 4.31
C GLY A 322 18.63 -16.18 4.65
N ARG A 323 18.99 -16.53 5.91
CA ARG A 323 20.38 -16.75 6.34
C ARG A 323 21.06 -17.84 5.51
N ASP A 324 20.32 -18.89 5.16
CA ASP A 324 20.87 -20.08 4.49
C ASP A 324 20.80 -19.99 2.94
N VAL A 325 20.25 -18.90 2.39
CA VAL A 325 20.22 -18.63 0.95
C VAL A 325 21.62 -18.43 0.41
N SER A 326 22.05 -19.31 -0.50
CA SER A 326 23.33 -19.19 -1.20
C SER A 326 23.30 -18.07 -2.26
N VAL A 327 24.48 -17.52 -2.58
CA VAL A 327 24.64 -16.56 -3.68
C VAL A 327 24.10 -17.13 -4.99
N ALA A 328 24.28 -18.44 -5.25
CA ALA A 328 23.78 -19.09 -6.45
C ALA A 328 22.24 -19.06 -6.52
N GLN A 329 21.55 -19.34 -5.42
CA GLN A 329 20.08 -19.27 -5.35
C GLN A 329 19.57 -17.82 -5.53
N TYR A 330 20.24 -16.86 -4.88
CA TYR A 330 19.90 -15.44 -5.03
C TYR A 330 20.05 -14.98 -6.49
N ILE A 331 21.15 -15.33 -7.17
CA ILE A 331 21.39 -14.97 -8.58
C ILE A 331 20.37 -15.67 -9.49
N ALA A 332 20.03 -16.95 -9.22
CA ALA A 332 18.99 -17.66 -9.97
C ALA A 332 17.64 -16.94 -9.87
N ALA A 333 17.25 -16.49 -8.66
CA ALA A 333 16.03 -15.72 -8.45
C ALA A 333 16.05 -14.35 -9.17
N GLN A 334 17.20 -13.66 -9.21
CA GLN A 334 17.36 -12.41 -9.98
C GLN A 334 17.23 -12.65 -11.51
N ARG A 335 17.72 -13.80 -12.02
CA ARG A 335 17.53 -14.16 -13.45
C ARG A 335 16.06 -14.40 -13.78
N GLU A 336 15.33 -15.10 -12.90
CA GLU A 336 13.89 -15.32 -13.10
C GLU A 336 13.12 -13.98 -13.01
N ARG A 337 13.51 -13.08 -12.12
CA ARG A 337 12.99 -11.72 -12.07
C ARG A 337 13.10 -11.00 -13.42
N HIS A 338 14.27 -11.09 -14.06
CA HIS A 338 14.50 -10.50 -15.37
C HIS A 338 13.61 -11.15 -16.45
N ALA A 339 13.53 -12.50 -16.46
CA ALA A 339 12.70 -13.23 -17.41
C ALA A 339 11.20 -12.91 -17.25
N LEU A 340 10.71 -12.83 -16.02
CA LEU A 340 9.32 -12.42 -15.74
C LEU A 340 9.05 -10.98 -16.19
N SER A 341 9.98 -10.06 -15.93
CA SER A 341 9.85 -8.67 -16.39
C SER A 341 9.68 -8.61 -17.91
N ALA A 342 10.47 -9.38 -18.67
CA ALA A 342 10.36 -9.45 -20.13
C ALA A 342 9.01 -10.03 -20.59
N ARG A 343 8.45 -11.03 -19.87
CA ARG A 343 7.10 -11.56 -20.16
C ARG A 343 6.02 -10.48 -19.97
N PHE A 344 6.06 -9.73 -18.87
CA PHE A 344 5.13 -8.62 -18.66
C PHE A 344 5.30 -7.51 -19.72
N ASP A 345 6.53 -7.08 -20.01
CA ASP A 345 6.82 -6.06 -21.02
C ASP A 345 6.31 -6.47 -22.42
N SER A 346 6.34 -7.77 -22.76
CA SER A 346 5.84 -8.27 -24.04
C SER A 346 4.30 -8.21 -24.17
N LEU A 347 3.58 -8.29 -23.06
CA LEU A 347 2.12 -8.18 -23.00
C LEU A 347 1.68 -6.74 -22.88
N LEU A 348 2.39 -5.95 -22.06
CA LEU A 348 2.06 -4.57 -21.73
C LEU A 348 2.83 -3.60 -22.62
N TYR A 349 2.35 -3.37 -23.83
CA TYR A 349 2.93 -2.40 -24.76
C TYR A 349 1.89 -1.38 -25.27
N GLY A 350 2.35 -0.21 -25.70
CA GLY A 350 1.47 0.85 -26.17
C GLY A 350 0.51 1.32 -25.06
N ASN A 351 -0.78 1.43 -25.38
CA ASN A 351 -1.84 1.83 -24.45
C ASN A 351 -2.62 0.61 -23.89
N THR A 352 -1.89 -0.47 -23.60
CA THR A 352 -2.44 -1.71 -23.05
C THR A 352 -2.19 -1.78 -21.54
N VAL A 353 -3.21 -2.17 -20.78
CA VAL A 353 -3.09 -2.50 -19.35
C VAL A 353 -3.58 -3.92 -19.12
N MET A 354 -3.22 -4.53 -18.00
CA MET A 354 -3.76 -5.82 -17.56
C MET A 354 -4.57 -5.64 -16.28
N VAL A 355 -5.62 -6.44 -16.11
CA VAL A 355 -6.40 -6.48 -14.88
C VAL A 355 -6.44 -7.89 -14.29
N THR A 356 -6.40 -7.94 -12.94
CA THR A 356 -6.58 -9.15 -12.13
C THR A 356 -7.40 -8.79 -10.89
N PRO A 357 -8.00 -9.72 -10.16
CA PRO A 357 -8.33 -9.49 -8.75
C PRO A 357 -7.05 -9.06 -8.00
N THR A 358 -7.16 -8.13 -7.06
CA THR A 358 -6.01 -7.78 -6.20
C THR A 358 -5.65 -8.98 -5.31
N CYS A 359 -6.67 -9.57 -4.67
CA CYS A 359 -6.59 -10.81 -3.91
C CYS A 359 -7.57 -11.82 -4.50
N ASN A 360 -7.18 -13.10 -4.52
CA ASN A 360 -8.03 -14.20 -5.00
C ASN A 360 -9.02 -14.68 -3.94
N SER A 361 -8.72 -14.42 -2.68
CA SER A 361 -9.54 -14.82 -1.53
C SER A 361 -10.23 -13.62 -0.89
N ARG A 362 -11.27 -13.93 -0.11
CA ARG A 362 -11.89 -13.01 0.84
C ARG A 362 -10.85 -12.53 1.87
N SER A 363 -11.20 -11.47 2.59
CA SER A 363 -10.40 -10.98 3.71
C SER A 363 -10.21 -12.05 4.79
N TRP A 364 -9.07 -12.01 5.47
CA TRP A 364 -8.69 -12.93 6.54
C TRP A 364 -9.13 -12.43 7.92
N PRO A 365 -9.22 -13.30 8.95
CA PRO A 365 -9.44 -12.87 10.33
C PRO A 365 -8.43 -11.81 10.77
N ALA A 366 -8.83 -10.92 11.68
CA ALA A 366 -7.98 -9.81 12.13
C ALA A 366 -6.66 -10.26 12.74
N GLU A 367 -6.67 -11.38 13.48
CA GLU A 367 -5.49 -12.00 14.08
C GLU A 367 -4.77 -12.98 13.13
N GLY A 368 -5.28 -13.19 11.91
CA GLY A 368 -4.83 -14.25 11.02
C GLY A 368 -5.46 -15.61 11.37
N PRO A 369 -4.97 -16.71 10.83
CA PRO A 369 -3.96 -16.76 9.77
C PRO A 369 -4.49 -16.29 8.41
N MET A 370 -3.58 -15.96 7.49
CA MET A 370 -3.95 -15.75 6.09
C MET A 370 -4.38 -17.09 5.47
N ALA A 371 -5.46 -17.08 4.70
CA ALA A 371 -5.93 -18.25 3.97
C ALA A 371 -5.81 -18.03 2.45
N ASN A 372 -5.68 -19.10 1.69
CA ASN A 372 -5.86 -19.07 0.23
C ASN A 372 -7.36 -19.16 -0.12
N SER A 373 -7.70 -19.05 -1.41
CA SER A 373 -9.07 -19.15 -1.94
C SER A 373 -9.81 -20.47 -1.57
N ALA A 374 -9.08 -21.54 -1.26
CA ALA A 374 -9.67 -22.78 -0.79
C ALA A 374 -9.88 -22.81 0.75
N GLY A 375 -9.73 -21.69 1.45
CA GLY A 375 -9.83 -21.61 2.92
C GLY A 375 -8.71 -22.31 3.66
N LYS A 376 -7.68 -22.80 2.97
CA LYS A 376 -6.52 -23.44 3.57
C LYS A 376 -5.55 -22.37 4.06
N VAL A 377 -5.01 -22.58 5.26
CA VAL A 377 -3.93 -21.73 5.78
C VAL A 377 -2.75 -21.78 4.84
N SER A 378 -2.29 -20.62 4.37
CA SER A 378 -1.15 -20.54 3.47
C SER A 378 0.13 -20.79 4.25
N GLY A 379 0.51 -22.07 4.36
CA GLY A 379 1.80 -22.48 4.90
C GLY A 379 2.89 -22.57 3.83
N ASP A 380 2.50 -22.76 2.58
CA ASP A 380 3.40 -22.85 1.44
C ASP A 380 2.94 -21.85 0.38
N SER A 381 3.61 -20.70 0.27
CA SER A 381 3.64 -19.83 -0.91
C SER A 381 2.33 -19.69 -1.74
N GLY A 382 1.24 -20.25 -1.31
CA GLY A 382 -0.11 -20.07 -1.81
C GLY A 382 -0.61 -18.70 -1.38
N ILE A 383 0.01 -17.68 -1.94
CA ILE A 383 -0.35 -16.31 -1.69
C ILE A 383 -1.61 -16.04 -2.50
N ALA A 384 -2.75 -15.96 -1.83
CA ALA A 384 -4.04 -15.62 -2.43
C ALA A 384 -4.07 -14.20 -3.03
N MET A 385 -2.96 -13.76 -3.63
CA MET A 385 -2.73 -12.39 -4.06
C MET A 385 -1.98 -12.34 -5.39
N ASN A 386 -2.39 -11.43 -6.27
CA ASN A 386 -1.73 -11.20 -7.57
C ASN A 386 -0.78 -10.00 -7.54
N THR A 387 -0.24 -9.63 -6.38
CA THR A 387 0.44 -8.35 -6.19
C THR A 387 1.96 -8.42 -6.21
N ALA A 388 2.56 -9.48 -5.64
CA ALA A 388 4.01 -9.59 -5.44
C ALA A 388 4.82 -9.58 -6.75
N ASP A 389 4.24 -10.11 -7.83
CA ASP A 389 4.84 -10.11 -9.17
C ASP A 389 5.18 -8.70 -9.67
N LEU A 390 4.33 -7.72 -9.32
CA LEU A 390 4.54 -6.34 -9.76
C LEU A 390 5.63 -5.62 -8.94
N ASN A 391 5.93 -6.09 -7.73
CA ASN A 391 7.12 -5.68 -6.99
C ASN A 391 8.36 -6.33 -7.57
N PHE A 392 8.24 -7.63 -7.92
CA PHE A 392 9.30 -8.41 -8.52
C PHE A 392 9.74 -7.84 -9.86
N THR A 393 8.79 -7.42 -10.72
CA THR A 393 9.07 -6.88 -12.06
C THR A 393 9.19 -5.35 -12.11
N GLY A 394 8.75 -4.64 -11.07
CA GLY A 394 8.80 -3.18 -11.00
C GLY A 394 7.68 -2.45 -11.75
N HIS A 395 6.69 -3.16 -12.31
CA HIS A 395 5.56 -2.56 -13.01
C HIS A 395 4.66 -1.76 -12.06
N PRO A 396 4.11 -0.61 -12.49
CA PRO A 396 3.13 0.13 -11.71
C PRO A 396 1.81 -0.61 -11.66
N ALA A 397 1.10 -0.50 -10.54
CA ALA A 397 -0.22 -1.09 -10.39
C ALA A 397 -1.11 -0.25 -9.45
N VAL A 398 -2.40 -0.22 -9.76
CA VAL A 398 -3.44 0.44 -8.97
C VAL A 398 -4.49 -0.59 -8.58
N SER A 399 -4.84 -0.67 -7.30
CA SER A 399 -6.01 -1.42 -6.82
C SER A 399 -7.16 -0.44 -6.61
N VAL A 400 -8.33 -0.76 -7.13
CA VAL A 400 -9.57 0.00 -6.91
C VAL A 400 -10.70 -0.94 -6.45
N PRO A 401 -11.70 -0.44 -5.70
CA PRO A 401 -12.82 -1.26 -5.26
C PRO A 401 -13.62 -1.85 -6.43
N MET A 402 -14.04 -3.11 -6.31
CA MET A 402 -14.91 -3.79 -7.29
C MET A 402 -16.20 -4.36 -6.67
N GLY A 403 -16.42 -4.15 -5.38
CA GLY A 403 -17.59 -4.61 -4.64
C GLY A 403 -17.25 -5.09 -3.23
N LEU A 404 -18.17 -5.84 -2.64
CA LEU A 404 -18.02 -6.46 -1.33
C LEU A 404 -18.03 -7.99 -1.50
N ASP A 405 -17.25 -8.68 -0.66
CA ASP A 405 -17.30 -10.13 -0.48
C ASP A 405 -18.51 -10.55 0.36
N GLN A 406 -18.70 -11.87 0.56
CA GLN A 406 -19.80 -12.42 1.37
C GLN A 406 -19.76 -11.99 2.85
N ASN A 407 -18.62 -11.52 3.33
CA ASN A 407 -18.42 -11.06 4.71
C ASN A 407 -18.72 -9.56 4.86
N GLY A 408 -19.12 -8.88 3.78
CA GLY A 408 -19.34 -7.44 3.75
C GLY A 408 -18.03 -6.63 3.79
N VAL A 409 -16.90 -7.25 3.45
CA VAL A 409 -15.59 -6.62 3.32
C VAL A 409 -15.36 -6.27 1.85
N PRO A 410 -14.80 -5.08 1.53
CA PRO A 410 -14.47 -4.73 0.16
C PRO A 410 -13.48 -5.71 -0.49
N CYS A 411 -13.61 -5.87 -1.79
CA CYS A 411 -12.64 -6.53 -2.64
C CYS A 411 -12.22 -5.59 -3.78
N GLY A 412 -11.03 -5.83 -4.35
CA GLY A 412 -10.41 -4.92 -5.30
C GLY A 412 -9.98 -5.58 -6.61
N ILE A 413 -10.10 -4.82 -7.71
CA ILE A 413 -9.48 -5.12 -8.99
C ILE A 413 -8.13 -4.40 -9.09
N GLN A 414 -7.09 -5.11 -9.49
CA GLN A 414 -5.77 -4.56 -9.74
C GLN A 414 -5.60 -4.23 -11.22
N ILE A 415 -5.13 -3.04 -11.53
CA ILE A 415 -4.84 -2.53 -12.87
C ILE A 415 -3.32 -2.37 -12.98
N ILE A 416 -2.71 -3.03 -13.97
CA ILE A 416 -1.26 -3.08 -14.17
C ILE A 416 -0.94 -2.37 -15.49
N ALA A 417 0.01 -1.45 -15.48
CA ALA A 417 0.43 -0.72 -16.69
C ALA A 417 1.90 -1.01 -17.04
N PRO A 418 2.32 -0.67 -18.28
CA PRO A 418 3.74 -0.69 -18.64
C PRO A 418 4.55 0.18 -17.68
N ARG A 419 5.80 -0.19 -17.41
CA ARG A 419 6.70 0.61 -16.59
C ARG A 419 6.83 2.03 -17.15
N PHE A 420 6.84 3.01 -16.26
CA PHE A 420 6.92 4.46 -16.54
C PHE A 420 5.65 5.08 -17.16
N ARG A 421 4.63 4.27 -17.45
CA ARG A 421 3.34 4.70 -17.98
C ARG A 421 2.21 4.51 -16.97
N ASP A 422 2.48 4.90 -15.77
CA ASP A 422 1.59 4.78 -14.60
C ASP A 422 0.22 5.43 -14.84
N GLY A 423 0.17 6.49 -15.65
CA GLY A 423 -1.05 7.17 -16.06
C GLY A 423 -2.08 6.28 -16.77
N LEU A 424 -1.65 5.19 -17.41
CA LEU A 424 -2.60 4.23 -18.01
C LEU A 424 -3.39 3.46 -16.95
N ALA A 425 -2.73 3.04 -15.86
CA ALA A 425 -3.43 2.37 -14.75
C ALA A 425 -4.36 3.35 -14.01
N LEU A 426 -3.88 4.57 -13.76
CA LEU A 426 -4.67 5.63 -13.13
C LEU A 426 -5.85 6.07 -14.02
N GLY A 427 -5.68 6.08 -15.34
CA GLY A 427 -6.74 6.41 -16.28
C GLY A 427 -7.86 5.37 -16.33
N LEU A 428 -7.54 4.05 -16.28
CA LEU A 428 -8.56 3.02 -16.13
C LEU A 428 -9.22 3.08 -14.75
N ALA A 429 -8.45 3.40 -13.70
CA ALA A 429 -9.00 3.61 -12.36
C ALA A 429 -10.06 4.74 -12.34
N GLN A 430 -9.82 5.87 -13.05
CA GLN A 430 -10.80 6.94 -13.19
C GLN A 430 -12.05 6.51 -13.98
N VAL A 431 -11.88 5.70 -15.02
CA VAL A 431 -13.03 5.12 -15.75
C VAL A 431 -13.89 4.32 -14.79
N LEU A 432 -13.28 3.42 -13.99
CA LEU A 432 -14.01 2.60 -13.03
C LEU A 432 -14.64 3.45 -11.92
N GLU A 433 -13.94 4.47 -11.40
CA GLU A 433 -14.49 5.40 -10.40
C GLU A 433 -15.75 6.12 -10.90
N THR A 434 -15.80 6.44 -12.18
CA THR A 434 -16.93 7.12 -12.82
C THR A 434 -18.11 6.15 -13.09
N GLU A 435 -17.80 4.98 -13.67
CA GLU A 435 -18.83 4.02 -14.14
C GLU A 435 -19.35 3.10 -13.02
N GLN A 436 -18.56 2.89 -11.97
CA GLN A 436 -18.86 2.04 -10.83
C GLN A 436 -18.40 2.70 -9.53
N PRO A 437 -19.02 3.84 -9.12
CA PRO A 437 -18.60 4.58 -7.94
C PRO A 437 -18.74 3.73 -6.66
N TRP A 438 -17.81 3.97 -5.73
CA TRP A 438 -17.75 3.29 -4.44
C TRP A 438 -17.86 4.27 -3.27
N PRO A 439 -18.26 3.79 -2.05
CA PRO A 439 -18.25 4.63 -0.86
C PRO A 439 -16.86 5.12 -0.49
N LEU A 440 -16.75 6.37 -0.05
CA LEU A 440 -15.47 6.98 0.32
C LEU A 440 -14.89 6.48 1.64
N VAL A 441 -15.75 5.94 2.51
CA VAL A 441 -15.42 5.37 3.83
C VAL A 441 -16.38 4.22 4.15
N ALA A 442 -16.03 3.41 5.15
CA ALA A 442 -16.92 2.36 5.65
C ALA A 442 -18.23 2.95 6.22
N GLN A 443 -19.34 2.21 6.09
CA GLN A 443 -20.72 2.73 6.26
C GLN A 443 -20.98 3.39 7.62
N GLN A 444 -20.35 2.93 8.69
CA GLN A 444 -20.52 3.49 10.04
C GLN A 444 -19.67 4.75 10.30
N TYR A 445 -18.83 5.13 9.37
CA TYR A 445 -17.94 6.28 9.46
C TYR A 445 -18.35 7.40 8.51
N ARG A 446 -17.79 8.58 8.70
CA ARG A 446 -18.00 9.74 7.82
C ARG A 446 -16.69 10.13 7.15
N PRO A 447 -16.73 10.54 5.89
CA PRO A 447 -15.56 11.11 5.22
C PRO A 447 -14.90 12.19 6.07
N PHE A 448 -13.57 12.30 5.99
CA PHE A 448 -12.85 13.33 6.74
C PHE A 448 -13.28 14.72 6.29
N GLY A 449 -13.58 15.59 7.24
CA GLY A 449 -13.99 16.98 7.02
C GLY A 449 -14.47 17.59 8.32
N LEU A 450 -14.54 18.91 8.37
CA LEU A 450 -15.18 19.63 9.46
C LEU A 450 -16.70 19.51 9.28
N SER A 451 -17.40 19.11 10.35
CA SER A 451 -18.87 18.98 10.39
C SER A 451 -19.52 20.34 10.53
#